data_adbc758e171314c96cc21198aca42fd2
#
_entry.id   adbc758e171314c96cc21198aca42fd2
#
_cell.length_a   1.000
_cell.length_b   1.000
_cell.length_c   1.000
_cell.angle_alpha   90.00
_cell.angle_beta   90.00
_cell.angle_gamma   90.00
#
_symmetry.space_group_name_H-M   'P 1'
#
loop_
_entity.id
_entity.type
_entity.pdbx_description
1 polymer ?
#
loop_
_entity_poly.entity_id
_entity_poly.type
_entity_poly.pdbx_seq_one_letter_code
_entity_poly.pdbx_strand_id
1 'polypeptide(L)'
;MTKQFHGNTLSHEALEQLFFEARSYNGWLDKDVSEDQIRKIYDLLKMGPTSANQQSARFVWCKSQDAKDRLAKHASEGNVDKIKTAPVCVIIGYDIDFHEELPWLFPHTDAKSWFEGDEDGREQGAKRNSALQGAYLMIAARA
;
A
#
# COMPACT_ATOMS: atom_id res chain seq x y z
N MET A 1 21.23 -20.39 -0.72
CA MET A 1 20.52 -21.25 0.26
C MET A 1 19.09 -20.78 0.34
N THR A 2 18.15 -21.56 -0.17
CA THR A 2 16.72 -21.29 -0.01
C THR A 2 16.38 -21.49 1.46
N LYS A 3 16.02 -20.40 2.18
CA LYS A 3 15.48 -20.53 3.53
C LYS A 3 14.20 -21.36 3.44
N GLN A 4 14.22 -22.55 3.99
CA GLN A 4 13.02 -23.37 4.12
C GLN A 4 12.11 -22.66 5.15
N PHE A 5 10.95 -22.16 4.69
CA PHE A 5 10.00 -21.52 5.56
C PHE A 5 9.21 -22.59 6.32
N HIS A 6 9.47 -22.72 7.61
CA HIS A 6 8.68 -23.54 8.53
C HIS A 6 7.72 -22.60 9.28
N GLY A 7 6.71 -22.08 8.56
CA GLY A 7 5.71 -21.19 9.15
C GLY A 7 4.74 -21.95 10.04
N ASN A 8 4.59 -21.51 11.29
CA ASN A 8 3.45 -21.89 12.10
C ASN A 8 2.21 -21.10 11.63
N THR A 9 1.02 -21.69 11.82
CA THR A 9 -0.24 -20.96 11.67
C THR A 9 -0.26 -19.76 12.63
N LEU A 10 -0.77 -18.62 12.18
CA LEU A 10 -1.00 -17.47 13.06
C LEU A 10 -1.94 -17.86 14.21
N SER A 11 -1.80 -17.20 15.35
CA SER A 11 -2.74 -17.38 16.47
C SER A 11 -4.15 -16.94 16.08
N HIS A 12 -5.16 -17.43 16.79
CA HIS A 12 -6.55 -17.04 16.54
C HIS A 12 -6.75 -15.54 16.72
N GLU A 13 -6.14 -14.95 17.75
CA GLU A 13 -6.19 -13.51 18.03
C GLU A 13 -5.61 -12.70 16.88
N ALA A 14 -4.49 -13.14 16.29
CA ALA A 14 -3.90 -12.47 15.13
C ALA A 14 -4.82 -12.55 13.91
N LEU A 15 -5.49 -13.68 13.68
CA LEU A 15 -6.45 -13.83 12.59
C LEU A 15 -7.71 -12.97 12.81
N GLU A 16 -8.20 -12.88 14.04
CA GLU A 16 -9.29 -11.97 14.39
C GLU A 16 -8.91 -10.53 14.09
N GLN A 17 -7.77 -10.06 14.59
CA GLN A 17 -7.30 -8.70 14.38
C GLN A 17 -7.12 -8.36 12.90
N LEU A 18 -6.52 -9.25 12.12
CA LEU A 18 -6.19 -8.98 10.71
C LEU A 18 -7.41 -9.12 9.78
N PHE A 19 -8.34 -10.05 10.07
CA PHE A 19 -9.38 -10.44 9.13
C PHE A 19 -10.80 -10.43 9.72
N PHE A 20 -11.07 -11.19 10.77
CA PHE A 20 -12.46 -11.44 11.21
C PHE A 20 -13.10 -10.20 11.85
N GLU A 21 -12.33 -9.38 12.56
CA GLU A 21 -12.78 -8.13 13.16
C GLU A 21 -12.43 -6.89 12.32
N ALA A 22 -11.86 -7.09 11.13
CA ALA A 22 -11.58 -6.01 10.22
C ALA A 22 -12.87 -5.36 9.73
N ARG A 23 -13.01 -4.02 9.94
CA ARG A 23 -14.17 -3.24 9.53
C ARG A 23 -13.73 -1.90 8.95
N SER A 24 -14.57 -1.36 8.04
CA SER A 24 -14.46 0.03 7.61
C SER A 24 -15.18 0.91 8.64
N TYR A 25 -14.41 1.66 9.40
CA TYR A 25 -14.95 2.55 10.44
C TYR A 25 -15.36 3.90 9.86
N ASN A 26 -16.30 4.57 10.53
CA ASN A 26 -16.80 5.89 10.17
C ASN A 26 -16.32 7.01 11.09
N GLY A 27 -15.55 6.67 12.10
CA GLY A 27 -14.99 7.60 13.08
C GLY A 27 -13.61 7.13 13.56
N TRP A 28 -12.88 8.02 14.19
CA TRP A 28 -11.51 7.82 14.60
C TRP A 28 -11.35 8.09 16.09
N LEU A 29 -10.41 7.41 16.71
CA LEU A 29 -9.95 7.76 18.05
C LEU A 29 -9.11 9.03 17.96
N ASP A 30 -9.14 9.84 19.03
CA ASP A 30 -8.22 10.96 19.21
C ASP A 30 -6.82 10.44 19.58
N LYS A 31 -6.15 9.86 18.56
CA LYS A 31 -4.84 9.24 18.70
C LYS A 31 -4.04 9.50 17.44
N ASP A 32 -2.90 10.17 17.59
CA ASP A 32 -2.00 10.42 16.45
C ASP A 32 -1.36 9.14 15.93
N VAL A 33 -0.95 9.18 14.66
CA VAL A 33 -0.13 8.17 14.01
C VAL A 33 1.28 8.72 13.81
N SER A 34 2.25 8.16 14.52
CA SER A 34 3.63 8.62 14.49
C SER A 34 4.34 8.27 13.17
N GLU A 35 5.42 8.98 12.85
CA GLU A 35 6.29 8.65 11.71
C GLU A 35 6.88 7.24 11.83
N ASP A 36 7.21 6.79 13.05
CA ASP A 36 7.72 5.44 13.28
C ASP A 36 6.69 4.36 12.98
N GLN A 37 5.41 4.61 13.29
CA GLN A 37 4.33 3.70 12.90
C GLN A 37 4.18 3.65 11.38
N ILE A 38 4.22 4.79 10.70
CA ILE A 38 4.18 4.86 9.23
C ILE A 38 5.34 4.07 8.62
N ARG A 39 6.56 4.22 9.15
CA ARG A 39 7.73 3.46 8.68
C ARG A 39 7.58 1.95 8.89
N LYS A 40 7.09 1.53 10.05
CA LYS A 40 6.81 0.11 10.34
C LYS A 40 5.75 -0.47 9.39
N ILE A 41 4.68 0.28 9.13
CA ILE A 41 3.66 -0.12 8.15
C ILE A 41 4.31 -0.29 6.76
N TYR A 42 5.15 0.66 6.35
CA TYR A 42 5.85 0.57 5.06
C TYR A 42 6.79 -0.64 4.99
N ASP A 43 7.53 -0.92 6.05
CA ASP A 43 8.44 -2.08 6.12
C ASP A 43 7.72 -3.42 5.98
N LEU A 44 6.47 -3.50 6.43
CA LEU A 44 5.63 -4.68 6.24
C LEU A 44 5.02 -4.73 4.84
N LEU A 45 4.40 -3.64 4.39
CA LEU A 45 3.67 -3.62 3.12
C LEU A 45 4.58 -3.85 1.90
N LYS A 46 5.83 -3.34 1.93
CA LYS A 46 6.81 -3.54 0.84
C LYS A 46 7.20 -5.01 0.62
N MET A 47 6.90 -5.89 1.58
CA MET A 47 7.14 -7.33 1.46
C MET A 47 6.04 -8.05 0.67
N GLY A 48 4.95 -7.36 0.34
CA GLY A 48 3.88 -7.90 -0.48
C GLY A 48 4.35 -8.19 -1.90
N PRO A 49 3.98 -9.37 -2.49
CA PRO A 49 4.42 -9.74 -3.82
C PRO A 49 3.79 -8.86 -4.89
N THR A 50 4.59 -8.53 -5.91
CA THR A 50 4.13 -7.91 -7.15
C THR A 50 4.73 -8.66 -8.35
N SER A 51 4.10 -8.56 -9.52
CA SER A 51 4.61 -9.18 -10.75
C SER A 51 6.02 -8.66 -11.06
N ALA A 52 6.97 -9.57 -11.28
CA ALA A 52 8.39 -9.21 -11.49
C ALA A 52 8.95 -8.24 -10.42
N ASN A 53 8.43 -8.29 -9.20
CA ASN A 53 8.79 -7.36 -8.13
C ASN A 53 8.74 -5.87 -8.53
N GLN A 54 7.77 -5.49 -9.37
CA GLN A 54 7.71 -4.14 -9.97
C GLN A 54 7.43 -3.01 -8.99
N GLN A 55 6.90 -3.29 -7.80
CA GLN A 55 6.71 -2.32 -6.71
C GLN A 55 6.16 -0.95 -7.19
N SER A 56 5.13 -0.99 -8.04
CA SER A 56 4.63 0.18 -8.76
C SER A 56 3.87 1.19 -7.88
N ALA A 57 3.43 0.82 -6.67
CA ALA A 57 2.70 1.73 -5.81
C ALA A 57 3.55 2.91 -5.33
N ARG A 58 2.91 4.08 -5.24
CA ARG A 58 3.43 5.28 -4.60
C ARG A 58 2.46 5.71 -3.51
N PHE A 59 2.96 5.88 -2.28
CA PHE A 59 2.15 6.18 -1.10
C PHE A 59 2.38 7.62 -0.67
N VAL A 60 1.32 8.44 -0.67
CA VAL A 60 1.37 9.81 -0.18
C VAL A 60 0.60 9.90 1.14
N TRP A 61 1.32 10.16 2.22
CA TRP A 61 0.79 10.23 3.58
C TRP A 61 0.34 11.65 3.91
N CYS A 62 -0.97 11.87 4.00
CA CYS A 62 -1.59 13.16 4.27
C CYS A 62 -1.87 13.29 5.77
N LYS A 63 -0.94 13.90 6.54
CA LYS A 63 -1.07 14.12 7.99
C LYS A 63 -1.56 15.53 8.33
N SER A 64 -1.06 16.56 7.63
CA SER A 64 -1.47 17.92 7.92
C SER A 64 -2.93 18.16 7.59
N GLN A 65 -3.59 19.05 8.34
CA GLN A 65 -4.99 19.41 8.09
C GLN A 65 -5.16 19.96 6.67
N ASP A 66 -4.23 20.80 6.19
CA ASP A 66 -4.25 21.31 4.82
C ASP A 66 -4.25 20.19 3.76
N ALA A 67 -3.38 19.18 3.93
CA ALA A 67 -3.34 18.05 3.00
C ALA A 67 -4.65 17.26 3.01
N LYS A 68 -5.24 17.02 4.19
CA LYS A 68 -6.53 16.34 4.33
C LYS A 68 -7.69 17.16 3.75
N ASP A 69 -7.70 18.48 3.97
CA ASP A 69 -8.72 19.37 3.41
C ASP A 69 -8.63 19.45 1.88
N ARG A 70 -7.44 19.43 1.31
CA ARG A 70 -7.23 19.33 -0.14
C ARG A 70 -7.75 18.01 -0.68
N LEU A 71 -7.39 16.88 -0.03
CA LEU A 71 -7.85 15.54 -0.42
C LEU A 71 -9.38 15.43 -0.36
N ALA A 72 -10.00 15.98 0.69
CA ALA A 72 -11.45 15.94 0.92
C ALA A 72 -12.26 16.62 -0.20
N LYS A 73 -11.67 17.59 -0.93
CA LYS A 73 -12.32 18.24 -2.09
C LYS A 73 -12.59 17.29 -3.26
N HIS A 74 -11.86 16.18 -3.32
CA HIS A 74 -11.98 15.17 -4.38
C HIS A 74 -12.74 13.91 -3.93
N ALA A 75 -13.23 13.89 -2.69
CA ALA A 75 -13.95 12.76 -2.14
C ALA A 75 -15.47 12.88 -2.36
N SER A 76 -16.15 11.73 -2.38
CA SER A 76 -17.61 11.72 -2.28
C SER A 76 -18.07 12.31 -0.94
N GLU A 77 -19.25 12.96 -0.93
CA GLU A 77 -19.79 13.68 0.22
C GLU A 77 -19.73 12.87 1.53
N GLY A 78 -20.10 11.59 1.50
CA GLY A 78 -20.09 10.71 2.67
C GLY A 78 -18.70 10.37 3.23
N ASN A 79 -17.61 10.77 2.56
CA ASN A 79 -16.23 10.54 3.00
C ASN A 79 -15.49 11.81 3.42
N VAL A 80 -16.06 12.99 3.16
CA VAL A 80 -15.41 14.28 3.45
C VAL A 80 -15.01 14.39 4.92
N ASP A 81 -15.95 14.18 5.85
CA ASP A 81 -15.69 14.28 7.28
C ASP A 81 -14.73 13.19 7.78
N LYS A 82 -14.82 11.99 7.23
CA LYS A 82 -13.90 10.90 7.57
C LYS A 82 -12.45 11.25 7.21
N ILE A 83 -12.23 11.88 6.04
CA ILE A 83 -10.91 12.31 5.59
C ILE A 83 -10.39 13.44 6.48
N LYS A 84 -11.22 14.46 6.75
CA LYS A 84 -10.82 15.64 7.54
C LYS A 84 -10.48 15.28 8.98
N THR A 85 -11.19 14.33 9.56
CA THR A 85 -11.03 13.95 10.99
C THR A 85 -10.05 12.80 11.21
N ALA A 86 -9.65 12.06 10.16
CA ALA A 86 -8.67 10.99 10.29
C ALA A 86 -7.31 11.52 10.77
N PRO A 87 -6.57 10.81 11.64
CA PRO A 87 -5.21 11.21 12.04
C PRO A 87 -4.24 11.21 10.85
N VAL A 88 -4.45 10.33 9.88
CA VAL A 88 -3.70 10.28 8.62
C VAL A 88 -4.57 9.68 7.51
N CYS A 89 -4.40 10.19 6.29
CA CYS A 89 -4.94 9.58 5.08
C CYS A 89 -3.78 9.17 4.15
N VAL A 90 -3.99 8.11 3.37
CA VAL A 90 -2.99 7.66 2.41
C VAL A 90 -3.60 7.67 1.01
N ILE A 91 -2.93 8.34 0.08
CA ILE A 91 -3.23 8.23 -1.34
C ILE A 91 -2.34 7.14 -1.91
N ILE A 92 -2.92 6.18 -2.59
CA ILE A 92 -2.19 5.13 -3.29
C ILE A 92 -2.23 5.46 -4.77
N GLY A 93 -1.10 5.96 -5.26
CA GLY A 93 -0.86 6.17 -6.68
C GLY A 93 -0.16 4.97 -7.30
N TYR A 94 0.05 5.02 -8.61
CA TYR A 94 0.86 4.05 -9.33
C TYR A 94 1.83 4.77 -10.27
N ASP A 95 2.98 4.16 -10.46
CA ASP A 95 4.02 4.61 -11.37
C ASP A 95 4.00 3.73 -12.61
N ILE A 96 3.80 4.33 -13.78
CA ILE A 96 3.81 3.63 -15.07
C ILE A 96 5.22 3.35 -15.56
N ASP A 97 6.21 4.07 -15.02
CA ASP A 97 7.61 3.90 -15.37
C ASP A 97 8.36 2.96 -14.40
N PHE A 98 7.61 2.15 -13.63
CA PHE A 98 8.17 1.16 -12.71
C PHE A 98 9.23 0.26 -13.35
N HIS A 99 9.16 0.04 -14.66
CA HIS A 99 10.08 -0.81 -15.39
C HIS A 99 11.51 -0.28 -15.39
N GLU A 100 11.71 1.02 -15.21
CA GLU A 100 13.03 1.63 -15.07
C GLU A 100 13.80 1.11 -13.84
N GLU A 101 13.08 0.68 -12.81
CA GLU A 101 13.65 0.16 -11.56
C GLU A 101 13.87 -1.37 -11.58
N LEU A 102 13.40 -2.08 -12.60
CA LEU A 102 13.51 -3.55 -12.67
C LEU A 102 14.95 -4.06 -12.74
N PRO A 103 15.93 -3.37 -13.35
CA PRO A 103 17.32 -3.81 -13.29
C PRO A 103 17.83 -3.98 -11.85
N TRP A 104 17.28 -3.22 -10.91
CA TRP A 104 17.58 -3.33 -9.47
C TRP A 104 16.60 -4.21 -8.72
N LEU A 105 15.30 -4.08 -8.96
CA LEU A 105 14.25 -4.80 -8.24
C LEU A 105 14.14 -6.28 -8.67
N PHE A 106 14.52 -6.61 -9.91
CA PHE A 106 14.45 -7.94 -10.48
C PHE A 106 15.70 -8.25 -11.35
N PRO A 107 16.90 -8.35 -10.75
CA PRO A 107 18.18 -8.42 -11.47
C PRO A 107 18.49 -9.78 -12.10
N HIS A 108 17.56 -10.73 -12.09
CA HIS A 108 17.79 -12.11 -12.55
C HIS A 108 17.78 -12.23 -14.06
N THR A 109 17.20 -11.26 -14.77
CA THR A 109 17.07 -11.21 -16.23
C THR A 109 16.75 -9.78 -16.65
N ASP A 110 16.82 -9.49 -17.95
CA ASP A 110 16.39 -8.22 -18.52
C ASP A 110 14.85 -8.10 -18.51
N ALA A 111 14.29 -7.94 -17.31
CA ALA A 111 12.85 -7.79 -17.14
C ALA A 111 12.35 -6.41 -17.58
N LYS A 112 13.21 -5.40 -17.67
CA LYS A 112 12.83 -4.07 -18.19
C LYS A 112 12.30 -4.17 -19.62
N SER A 113 12.97 -4.91 -20.47
CA SER A 113 12.59 -5.09 -21.88
C SER A 113 11.19 -5.68 -22.08
N TRP A 114 10.65 -6.41 -21.09
CA TRP A 114 9.31 -6.98 -21.18
C TRP A 114 8.19 -5.94 -21.20
N PHE A 115 8.50 -4.74 -20.76
CA PHE A 115 7.54 -3.64 -20.57
C PHE A 115 7.82 -2.46 -21.51
N GLU A 116 8.87 -2.51 -22.30
CA GLU A 116 9.19 -1.47 -23.28
C GLU A 116 8.19 -1.52 -24.45
N GLY A 117 7.76 -0.33 -24.93
CA GLY A 117 6.89 -0.20 -26.10
C GLY A 117 5.39 -0.51 -25.86
N ASP A 118 4.99 -0.92 -24.66
CA ASP A 118 3.60 -1.20 -24.29
C ASP A 118 3.16 -0.36 -23.07
N GLU A 119 2.84 0.91 -23.31
CA GLU A 119 2.41 1.83 -22.25
C GLU A 119 1.08 1.42 -21.60
N ASP A 120 0.11 0.97 -22.40
CA ASP A 120 -1.19 0.52 -21.90
C ASP A 120 -1.04 -0.71 -21.00
N GLY A 121 -0.22 -1.69 -21.40
CA GLY A 121 0.10 -2.86 -20.59
C GLY A 121 0.82 -2.50 -19.30
N ARG A 122 1.75 -1.54 -19.33
CA ARG A 122 2.43 -1.01 -18.14
C ARG A 122 1.44 -0.36 -17.19
N GLU A 123 0.55 0.51 -17.69
CA GLU A 123 -0.44 1.19 -16.87
C GLU A 123 -1.37 0.19 -16.18
N GLN A 124 -1.90 -0.78 -16.91
CA GLN A 124 -2.74 -1.83 -16.34
C GLN A 124 -2.00 -2.69 -15.32
N GLY A 125 -0.75 -3.05 -15.60
CA GLY A 125 0.13 -3.76 -14.68
C GLY A 125 0.37 -2.98 -13.41
N ALA A 126 0.72 -1.70 -13.54
CA ALA A 126 0.94 -0.79 -12.42
C ALA A 126 -0.31 -0.65 -11.53
N LYS A 127 -1.48 -0.44 -12.11
CA LYS A 127 -2.77 -0.36 -11.38
C LYS A 127 -3.05 -1.62 -10.58
N ARG A 128 -2.93 -2.80 -11.20
CA ARG A 128 -3.19 -4.08 -10.52
C ARG A 128 -2.23 -4.34 -9.36
N ASN A 129 -0.93 -4.10 -9.58
CA ASN A 129 0.07 -4.35 -8.54
C ASN A 129 0.03 -3.30 -7.44
N SER A 130 -0.30 -2.05 -7.75
CA SER A 130 -0.53 -1.02 -6.72
C SER A 130 -1.76 -1.33 -5.86
N ALA A 131 -2.81 -1.92 -6.43
CA ALA A 131 -3.97 -2.40 -5.65
C ALA A 131 -3.59 -3.55 -4.70
N LEU A 132 -2.72 -4.48 -5.13
CA LEU A 132 -2.17 -5.52 -4.24
C LEU A 132 -1.36 -4.90 -3.09
N GLN A 133 -0.49 -3.94 -3.38
CA GLN A 133 0.27 -3.23 -2.34
C GLN A 133 -0.66 -2.43 -1.40
N GLY A 134 -1.76 -1.89 -1.91
CA GLY A 134 -2.81 -1.27 -1.10
C GLY A 134 -3.49 -2.26 -0.14
N ALA A 135 -3.74 -3.49 -0.57
CA ALA A 135 -4.25 -4.54 0.31
C ALA A 135 -3.24 -4.88 1.42
N TYR A 136 -1.95 -5.00 1.08
CA TYR A 136 -0.90 -5.19 2.09
C TYR A 136 -0.77 -3.99 3.04
N LEU A 137 -0.97 -2.75 2.57
CA LEU A 137 -1.04 -1.56 3.43
C LEU A 137 -2.14 -1.71 4.49
N MET A 138 -3.34 -2.14 4.09
CA MET A 138 -4.45 -2.32 5.03
C MET A 138 -4.15 -3.41 6.07
N ILE A 139 -3.56 -4.53 5.65
CA ILE A 139 -3.16 -5.62 6.55
C ILE A 139 -2.04 -5.14 7.49
N ALA A 140 -1.00 -4.46 6.98
CA ALA A 140 0.10 -3.95 7.77
C ALA A 140 -0.32 -2.88 8.79
N ALA A 141 -1.31 -2.04 8.44
CA ALA A 141 -1.84 -1.04 9.36
C ALA A 141 -2.68 -1.65 10.49
N ARG A 142 -3.18 -2.87 10.31
CA ARG A 142 -3.92 -3.62 11.35
C ARG A 142 -2.99 -4.46 12.24
N ALA A 143 -1.83 -4.86 11.73
CA ALA A 143 -0.82 -5.63 12.46
C ALA A 143 -0.08 -4.77 13.50
#